data_d43e38a7c2991d0e58070c97b6287f63
#
_entry.id   d43e38a7c2991d0e58070c97b6287f63
#
_cell.length_a   1.000
_cell.length_b   1.000
_cell.length_c   1.000
_cell.angle_alpha   90.00
_cell.angle_beta   90.00
_cell.angle_gamma   90.00
#
_symmetry.space_group_name_H-M   'P 1'
#
loop_
_entity.id
_entity.type
_entity.pdbx_description
1 polymer ?
#
loop_
_entity_poly.entity_id
_entity_poly.type
_entity_poly.pdbx_seq_one_letter_code
_entity_poly.pdbx_strand_id
1 'polypeptide(L)'
;MSRVLILTNSSGGLYDFRNEFVEALLQEHEVFISLPDEVKTKELRAEGAEIIQTPIHRRGMNPLEDIRLYLRYRGMMKKLQPDLVVTYTIKPNIYGGMAAARLRIPHIATITGLGGAFDKKGLLLALIVRLYRMGLKRAACVFFQNQENREICRKYGIRGRSEQLVMGSGVTLHRHIYEPYPEEGPVRVLFMGRVMKERGILEYTAAAEQ
;
A
#
# COMPACT_ATOMS: atom_id res chain seq x y z
N MET A 1 -5.60 -24.74 -7.06
CA MET A 1 -5.17 -23.79 -6.01
C MET A 1 -4.14 -22.89 -6.66
N SER A 2 -4.36 -21.57 -6.69
CA SER A 2 -3.44 -20.64 -7.33
C SER A 2 -2.50 -20.03 -6.29
N ARG A 3 -1.34 -19.53 -6.73
CA ARG A 3 -0.36 -18.85 -5.87
C ARG A 3 -0.53 -17.35 -5.98
N VAL A 4 -0.81 -16.68 -4.88
CA VAL A 4 -0.94 -15.22 -4.81
C VAL A 4 0.23 -14.65 -4.02
N LEU A 5 0.97 -13.71 -4.62
CA LEU A 5 2.07 -12.99 -3.98
C LEU A 5 1.65 -11.57 -3.65
N ILE A 6 1.58 -11.24 -2.37
CA ILE A 6 1.30 -9.89 -1.87
C ILE A 6 2.61 -9.20 -1.53
N LEU A 7 2.84 -8.01 -2.12
CA LEU A 7 3.99 -7.15 -1.83
C LEU A 7 3.52 -5.91 -1.08
N THR A 8 3.98 -5.75 0.14
CA THR A 8 3.65 -4.60 0.98
C THR A 8 4.87 -4.06 1.73
N ASN A 9 4.76 -2.88 2.32
CA ASN A 9 5.82 -2.29 3.13
C ASN A 9 5.51 -2.29 4.63
N SER A 10 4.42 -2.95 5.06
CA SER A 10 4.02 -3.03 6.48
C SER A 10 3.12 -4.23 6.74
N SER A 11 3.51 -5.06 7.70
CA SER A 11 2.67 -6.15 8.20
C SER A 11 1.46 -5.60 8.96
N GLY A 12 1.65 -4.59 9.82
CA GLY A 12 0.54 -3.93 10.52
C GLY A 12 -0.45 -3.30 9.55
N GLY A 13 0.03 -2.55 8.55
CA GLY A 13 -0.85 -1.95 7.55
C GLY A 13 -1.61 -2.96 6.69
N LEU A 14 -1.09 -4.17 6.51
CA LEU A 14 -1.81 -5.26 5.85
C LEU A 14 -2.83 -5.90 6.79
N TYR A 15 -2.40 -6.28 7.98
CA TYR A 15 -3.23 -6.97 8.97
C TYR A 15 -4.38 -6.09 9.49
N ASP A 16 -4.08 -4.85 9.90
CA ASP A 16 -5.08 -3.98 10.54
C ASP A 16 -6.15 -3.46 9.56
N PHE A 17 -5.82 -3.38 8.26
CA PHE A 17 -6.73 -2.75 7.27
C PHE A 17 -7.15 -3.65 6.11
N ARG A 18 -6.61 -4.88 5.98
CA ARG A 18 -6.85 -5.75 4.81
C ARG A 18 -6.83 -7.22 5.18
N ASN A 19 -6.99 -7.54 6.46
CA ASN A 19 -6.91 -8.93 6.90
C ASN A 19 -8.01 -9.79 6.27
N GLU A 20 -9.23 -9.26 6.18
CA GLU A 20 -10.35 -9.97 5.56
C GLU A 20 -10.06 -10.35 4.10
N PHE A 21 -9.31 -9.51 3.39
CA PHE A 21 -8.86 -9.83 2.03
C PHE A 21 -7.83 -10.97 2.03
N VAL A 22 -6.90 -10.98 2.98
CA VAL A 22 -5.91 -12.06 3.14
C VAL A 22 -6.60 -13.36 3.52
N GLU A 23 -7.50 -13.33 4.50
CA GLU A 23 -8.32 -14.49 4.94
C GLU A 23 -9.12 -15.07 3.77
N ALA A 24 -9.80 -14.21 2.99
CA ALA A 24 -10.56 -14.67 1.83
C ALA A 24 -9.68 -15.35 0.77
N LEU A 25 -8.47 -14.83 0.54
CA LEU A 25 -7.52 -15.46 -0.39
C LEU A 25 -7.02 -16.81 0.14
N LEU A 26 -6.78 -16.93 1.44
CA LEU A 26 -6.29 -18.18 2.07
C LEU A 26 -7.30 -19.33 2.02
N GLN A 27 -8.60 -19.03 1.85
CA GLN A 27 -9.64 -20.07 1.70
C GLN A 27 -9.45 -20.89 0.41
N GLU A 28 -8.93 -20.28 -0.65
CA GLU A 28 -8.89 -20.90 -1.98
C GLU A 28 -7.48 -20.95 -2.61
N HIS A 29 -6.50 -20.21 -2.03
CA HIS A 29 -5.20 -19.99 -2.64
C HIS A 29 -4.04 -20.17 -1.67
N GLU A 30 -2.84 -20.43 -2.19
CA GLU A 30 -1.57 -20.31 -1.47
C GLU A 30 -1.17 -18.83 -1.45
N VAL A 31 -1.04 -18.23 -0.26
CA VAL A 31 -0.74 -16.81 -0.11
C VAL A 31 0.67 -16.60 0.44
N PHE A 32 1.49 -15.94 -0.34
CA PHE A 32 2.85 -15.50 0.01
C PHE A 32 2.84 -13.99 0.25
N ILE A 33 3.40 -13.54 1.35
CA ILE A 33 3.44 -12.10 1.70
C ILE A 33 4.88 -11.66 1.88
N SER A 34 5.33 -10.74 1.04
CA SER A 34 6.64 -10.09 1.13
C SER A 34 6.51 -8.75 1.83
N LEU A 35 7.24 -8.57 2.93
CA LEU A 35 7.20 -7.38 3.78
C LEU A 35 8.52 -7.18 4.56
N PRO A 36 8.82 -5.95 5.07
CA PRO A 36 10.09 -5.65 5.72
C PRO A 36 10.10 -5.74 7.24
N ASP A 37 8.94 -5.77 7.89
CA ASP A 37 8.82 -5.73 9.36
C ASP A 37 8.20 -7.03 9.90
N GLU A 38 8.23 -7.20 11.24
CA GLU A 38 7.74 -8.39 11.93
C GLU A 38 6.56 -8.12 12.87
N VAL A 39 5.96 -6.91 12.81
CA VAL A 39 4.97 -6.44 13.80
C VAL A 39 3.76 -7.35 13.89
N LYS A 40 3.22 -7.80 12.74
CA LYS A 40 2.03 -8.65 12.62
C LYS A 40 2.29 -9.96 11.84
N THR A 41 3.55 -10.38 11.75
CA THR A 41 3.89 -11.57 10.97
C THR A 41 3.49 -12.87 11.66
N LYS A 42 3.42 -12.89 12.98
CA LYS A 42 2.96 -14.06 13.74
C LYS A 42 1.49 -14.35 13.49
N GLU A 43 0.68 -13.29 13.50
CA GLU A 43 -0.75 -13.37 13.24
C GLU A 43 -1.01 -13.84 11.79
N LEU A 44 -0.37 -13.21 10.81
CA LEU A 44 -0.52 -13.61 9.40
C LEU A 44 -0.07 -15.06 9.13
N ARG A 45 0.99 -15.53 9.80
CA ARG A 45 1.40 -16.95 9.72
C ARG A 45 0.40 -17.89 10.39
N ALA A 46 -0.18 -17.49 11.50
CA ALA A 46 -1.20 -18.29 12.19
C ALA A 46 -2.45 -18.49 11.32
N GLU A 47 -2.75 -17.54 10.45
CA GLU A 47 -3.84 -17.64 9.47
C GLU A 47 -3.48 -18.51 8.25
N GLY A 48 -2.21 -18.87 8.07
CA GLY A 48 -1.76 -19.74 6.99
C GLY A 48 -0.94 -19.08 5.88
N ALA A 49 -0.63 -17.78 6.00
CA ALA A 49 0.18 -17.08 5.02
C ALA A 49 1.68 -17.40 5.14
N GLU A 50 2.35 -17.58 4.01
CA GLU A 50 3.81 -17.73 3.98
C GLU A 50 4.49 -16.35 3.91
N ILE A 51 5.26 -16.02 4.96
CA ILE A 51 5.91 -14.71 5.10
C ILE A 51 7.35 -14.74 4.57
N ILE A 52 7.65 -13.81 3.67
CA ILE A 52 8.98 -13.61 3.08
C ILE A 52 9.53 -12.26 3.51
N GLN A 53 10.53 -12.28 4.35
CA GLN A 53 11.20 -11.06 4.80
C GLN A 53 11.93 -10.39 3.63
N THR A 54 11.57 -9.14 3.36
CA THR A 54 12.15 -8.34 2.27
C THR A 54 12.45 -6.93 2.76
N PRO A 55 13.72 -6.60 3.01
CA PRO A 55 14.10 -5.26 3.46
C PRO A 55 13.70 -4.18 2.46
N ILE A 56 12.96 -3.16 2.94
CA ILE A 56 12.49 -2.02 2.16
C ILE A 56 12.76 -0.74 2.94
N HIS A 57 13.58 0.15 2.37
CA HIS A 57 13.74 1.50 2.91
C HIS A 57 12.57 2.38 2.47
N ARG A 58 11.58 2.56 3.36
CA ARG A 58 10.28 3.20 3.05
C ARG A 58 10.40 4.64 2.55
N ARG A 59 11.36 5.41 3.08
CA ARG A 59 11.54 6.85 2.82
C ARG A 59 12.82 7.18 2.03
N GLY A 60 13.68 6.23 1.82
CA GLY A 60 14.94 6.41 1.09
C GLY A 60 14.74 6.48 -0.42
N MET A 61 15.53 7.31 -1.09
CA MET A 61 15.59 7.43 -2.55
C MET A 61 16.98 7.01 -3.04
N ASN A 62 17.51 5.90 -2.55
CA ASN A 62 18.78 5.35 -2.96
C ASN A 62 18.58 4.45 -4.20
N PRO A 63 19.07 4.84 -5.39
CA PRO A 63 18.85 4.07 -6.61
C PRO A 63 19.40 2.64 -6.54
N LEU A 64 20.53 2.43 -5.84
CA LEU A 64 21.13 1.10 -5.69
C LEU A 64 20.23 0.16 -4.87
N GLU A 65 19.63 0.66 -3.79
CA GLU A 65 18.68 -0.09 -2.98
C GLU A 65 17.40 -0.41 -3.76
N ASP A 66 16.95 0.53 -4.57
CA ASP A 66 15.76 0.37 -5.41
C ASP A 66 15.99 -0.68 -6.51
N ILE A 67 17.17 -0.69 -7.13
CA ILE A 67 17.55 -1.75 -8.08
C ILE A 67 17.64 -3.10 -7.38
N ARG A 68 18.24 -3.16 -6.17
CA ARG A 68 18.30 -4.41 -5.38
C ARG A 68 16.89 -4.91 -5.03
N LEU A 69 15.97 -4.01 -4.65
CA LEU A 69 14.59 -4.37 -4.36
C LEU A 69 13.88 -4.94 -5.60
N TYR A 70 14.03 -4.30 -6.76
CA TYR A 70 13.51 -4.82 -8.03
C TYR A 70 14.05 -6.23 -8.34
N LEU A 71 15.37 -6.44 -8.18
CA LEU A 71 16.00 -7.74 -8.43
C LEU A 71 15.51 -8.82 -7.44
N ARG A 72 15.32 -8.47 -6.17
CA ARG A 72 14.74 -9.37 -5.15
C ARG A 72 13.30 -9.78 -5.52
N TYR A 73 12.43 -8.82 -5.87
CA TYR A 73 11.07 -9.13 -6.30
C TYR A 73 11.05 -10.02 -7.55
N ARG A 74 11.88 -9.70 -8.52
CA ARG A 74 12.01 -10.51 -9.74
C ARG A 74 12.52 -11.93 -9.43
N GLY A 75 13.52 -12.09 -8.57
CA GLY A 75 14.05 -13.38 -8.12
C GLY A 75 13.00 -14.20 -7.36
N MET A 76 12.28 -13.55 -6.44
CA MET A 76 11.18 -14.14 -5.69
C MET A 76 10.07 -14.65 -6.62
N MET A 77 9.59 -13.83 -7.55
CA MET A 77 8.57 -14.21 -8.52
C MET A 77 9.01 -15.35 -9.43
N LYS A 78 10.29 -15.39 -9.82
CA LYS A 78 10.84 -16.53 -10.60
C LYS A 78 10.85 -17.83 -9.82
N LYS A 79 11.14 -17.78 -8.51
CA LYS A 79 11.17 -18.96 -7.64
C LYS A 79 9.77 -19.44 -7.30
N LEU A 80 8.87 -18.54 -6.92
CA LEU A 80 7.51 -18.86 -6.48
C LEU A 80 6.56 -19.16 -7.64
N GLN A 81 6.81 -18.56 -8.81
CA GLN A 81 5.92 -18.61 -9.99
C GLN A 81 4.45 -18.29 -9.62
N PRO A 82 4.17 -17.12 -9.01
CA PRO A 82 2.82 -16.79 -8.61
C PRO A 82 1.92 -16.56 -9.83
N ASP A 83 0.67 -16.95 -9.71
CA ASP A 83 -0.37 -16.71 -10.73
C ASP A 83 -0.86 -15.26 -10.71
N LEU A 84 -0.76 -14.61 -9.54
CA LEU A 84 -1.16 -13.21 -9.32
C LEU A 84 -0.19 -12.52 -8.38
N VAL A 85 0.14 -11.27 -8.69
CA VAL A 85 0.87 -10.36 -7.79
C VAL A 85 -0.06 -9.23 -7.38
N VAL A 86 -0.19 -9.00 -6.07
CA VAL A 86 -0.93 -7.86 -5.49
C VAL A 86 0.05 -6.93 -4.81
N THR A 87 -0.03 -5.64 -5.07
CA THR A 87 0.92 -4.68 -4.50
C THR A 87 0.22 -3.54 -3.80
N TYR A 88 0.79 -3.14 -2.66
CA TYR A 88 0.37 -1.99 -1.87
C TYR A 88 1.57 -1.06 -1.67
N THR A 89 1.31 0.24 -1.64
CA THR A 89 2.30 1.29 -1.39
C THR A 89 3.30 1.54 -2.53
N ILE A 90 4.08 2.62 -2.42
CA ILE A 90 4.84 3.21 -3.54
C ILE A 90 5.87 2.22 -4.14
N LYS A 91 6.84 1.76 -3.34
CA LYS A 91 7.94 0.91 -3.85
C LYS A 91 7.47 -0.45 -4.36
N PRO A 92 6.59 -1.19 -3.65
CA PRO A 92 5.97 -2.40 -4.18
C PRO A 92 5.20 -2.17 -5.49
N ASN A 93 4.39 -1.10 -5.59
CA ASN A 93 3.67 -0.76 -6.81
C ASN A 93 4.62 -0.52 -8.00
N ILE A 94 5.73 0.20 -7.78
CA ILE A 94 6.71 0.49 -8.82
C ILE A 94 7.53 -0.75 -9.14
N TYR A 95 8.33 -1.25 -8.20
CA TYR A 95 9.34 -2.27 -8.47
C TYR A 95 8.74 -3.69 -8.56
N GLY A 96 7.71 -3.98 -7.76
CA GLY A 96 6.92 -5.20 -7.88
C GLY A 96 6.17 -5.26 -9.21
N GLY A 97 5.51 -4.17 -9.59
CA GLY A 97 4.82 -4.07 -10.87
C GLY A 97 5.76 -4.18 -12.07
N MET A 98 6.95 -3.57 -12.03
CA MET A 98 7.97 -3.74 -13.07
C MET A 98 8.44 -5.20 -13.17
N ALA A 99 8.64 -5.88 -12.04
CA ALA A 99 9.06 -7.28 -12.00
C ALA A 99 7.98 -8.21 -12.56
N ALA A 100 6.72 -8.03 -12.14
CA ALA A 100 5.57 -8.76 -12.65
C ALA A 100 5.39 -8.56 -14.17
N ALA A 101 5.47 -7.31 -14.63
CA ALA A 101 5.40 -6.97 -16.05
C ALA A 101 6.50 -7.65 -16.88
N ARG A 102 7.73 -7.74 -16.35
CA ARG A 102 8.86 -8.40 -17.02
C ARG A 102 8.68 -9.91 -17.13
N LEU A 103 8.04 -10.51 -16.14
CA LEU A 103 7.77 -11.95 -16.08
C LEU A 103 6.40 -12.33 -16.68
N ARG A 104 5.62 -11.35 -17.13
CA ARG A 104 4.26 -11.52 -17.68
C ARG A 104 3.26 -12.12 -16.68
N ILE A 105 3.48 -11.86 -15.39
CA ILE A 105 2.58 -12.28 -14.31
C ILE A 105 1.47 -11.22 -14.17
N PRO A 106 0.19 -11.59 -14.07
CA PRO A 106 -0.90 -10.69 -13.74
C PRO A 106 -0.61 -9.89 -12.47
N HIS A 107 -0.88 -8.59 -12.49
CA HIS A 107 -0.57 -7.70 -11.39
C HIS A 107 -1.74 -6.77 -11.11
N ILE A 108 -2.11 -6.66 -9.83
CA ILE A 108 -3.07 -5.72 -9.29
C ILE A 108 -2.34 -4.79 -8.34
N ALA A 109 -2.55 -3.49 -8.49
CA ALA A 109 -1.93 -2.49 -7.64
C ALA A 109 -2.97 -1.65 -6.89
N THR A 110 -2.72 -1.35 -5.62
CA THR A 110 -3.54 -0.41 -4.85
C THR A 110 -2.72 0.83 -4.50
N ILE A 111 -3.19 1.99 -4.93
CA ILE A 111 -2.65 3.29 -4.55
C ILE A 111 -3.38 3.75 -3.29
N THR A 112 -2.75 3.53 -2.14
CA THR A 112 -3.26 3.93 -0.82
C THR A 112 -3.00 5.40 -0.49
N GLY A 113 -2.20 6.06 -1.32
CA GLY A 113 -1.79 7.45 -1.23
C GLY A 113 -0.52 7.68 -2.04
N LEU A 114 -0.38 8.87 -2.57
CA LEU A 114 0.80 9.27 -3.35
C LEU A 114 1.93 9.81 -2.44
N GLY A 115 1.58 10.17 -1.20
CA GLY A 115 2.51 10.74 -0.21
C GLY A 115 3.14 12.03 -0.71
N GLY A 116 4.08 12.59 0.04
CA GLY A 116 4.82 13.80 -0.33
C GLY A 116 5.71 13.67 -1.58
N ALA A 117 5.65 12.52 -2.27
CA ALA A 117 6.38 12.33 -3.52
C ALA A 117 5.84 13.22 -4.65
N PHE A 118 4.54 13.49 -4.66
CA PHE A 118 3.88 14.34 -5.66
C PHE A 118 3.86 15.83 -5.27
N ASP A 119 4.23 16.18 -4.04
CA ASP A 119 4.46 17.57 -3.61
C ASP A 119 5.80 18.12 -4.11
N LYS A 120 6.67 17.25 -4.61
CA LYS A 120 7.95 17.61 -5.21
C LYS A 120 7.74 18.26 -6.57
N LYS A 121 8.73 19.06 -7.00
CA LYS A 121 8.72 19.74 -8.31
C LYS A 121 9.95 19.36 -9.13
N GLY A 122 9.91 19.65 -10.41
CA GLY A 122 11.05 19.49 -11.30
C GLY A 122 11.41 18.04 -11.64
N LEU A 123 12.70 17.78 -11.78
CA LEU A 123 13.23 16.48 -12.25
C LEU A 123 12.87 15.30 -11.35
N LEU A 124 12.76 15.55 -10.06
CA LEU A 124 12.40 14.50 -9.09
C LEU A 124 10.97 13.98 -9.30
N LEU A 125 10.01 14.89 -9.47
CA LEU A 125 8.64 14.51 -9.80
C LEU A 125 8.59 13.75 -11.13
N ALA A 126 9.30 14.25 -12.15
CA ALA A 126 9.35 13.58 -13.45
C ALA A 126 9.90 12.14 -13.35
N LEU A 127 10.93 11.92 -12.54
CA LEU A 127 11.47 10.59 -12.27
C LEU A 127 10.44 9.68 -11.58
N ILE A 128 9.79 10.17 -10.53
CA ILE A 128 8.76 9.42 -9.78
C ILE A 128 7.61 9.03 -10.71
N VAL A 129 7.09 9.97 -11.48
CA VAL A 129 6.04 9.73 -12.48
C VAL A 129 6.46 8.66 -13.49
N ARG A 130 7.69 8.75 -14.01
CA ARG A 130 8.23 7.76 -14.94
C ARG A 130 8.29 6.37 -14.34
N LEU A 131 8.76 6.25 -13.09
CA LEU A 131 8.83 4.97 -12.37
C LEU A 131 7.44 4.37 -12.14
N TYR A 132 6.46 5.19 -11.73
CA TYR A 132 5.07 4.74 -11.57
C TYR A 132 4.47 4.26 -12.90
N ARG A 133 4.66 5.01 -13.98
CA ARG A 133 4.21 4.57 -15.32
C ARG A 133 4.80 3.22 -15.70
N MET A 134 6.10 3.01 -15.46
CA MET A 134 6.76 1.73 -15.76
C MET A 134 6.19 0.59 -14.90
N GLY A 135 5.94 0.82 -13.61
CA GLY A 135 5.40 -0.17 -12.70
C GLY A 135 3.95 -0.55 -13.01
N LEU A 136 3.11 0.44 -13.34
CA LEU A 136 1.66 0.23 -13.44
C LEU A 136 1.14 0.02 -14.87
N LYS A 137 1.88 0.37 -15.91
CA LYS A 137 1.44 0.28 -17.32
C LYS A 137 0.84 -1.07 -17.71
N ARG A 138 1.31 -2.16 -17.13
CA ARG A 138 0.85 -3.53 -17.41
C ARG A 138 -0.02 -4.11 -16.29
N ALA A 139 -0.31 -3.35 -15.24
CA ALA A 139 -1.23 -3.78 -14.20
C ALA A 139 -2.59 -4.09 -14.82
N ALA A 140 -3.16 -5.23 -14.45
CA ALA A 140 -4.50 -5.63 -14.91
C ALA A 140 -5.55 -4.65 -14.36
N CYS A 141 -5.38 -4.24 -13.08
CA CYS A 141 -6.20 -3.22 -12.45
C CYS A 141 -5.37 -2.38 -11.48
N VAL A 142 -5.70 -1.09 -11.39
CA VAL A 142 -5.19 -0.17 -10.36
C VAL A 142 -6.37 0.31 -9.53
N PHE A 143 -6.34 -0.01 -8.24
CA PHE A 143 -7.31 0.48 -7.27
C PHE A 143 -6.84 1.80 -6.66
N PHE A 144 -7.75 2.76 -6.59
CA PHE A 144 -7.56 4.04 -5.91
C PHE A 144 -8.49 4.11 -4.69
N GLN A 145 -8.01 4.63 -3.58
CA GLN A 145 -8.78 4.79 -2.35
C GLN A 145 -9.47 6.15 -2.22
N ASN A 146 -9.17 7.08 -3.13
CA ASN A 146 -9.86 8.37 -3.23
C ASN A 146 -9.77 8.91 -4.66
N GLN A 147 -10.69 9.82 -4.96
CA GLN A 147 -10.82 10.44 -6.27
C GLN A 147 -9.62 11.34 -6.60
N GLU A 148 -9.09 12.07 -5.62
CA GLU A 148 -7.96 12.98 -5.80
C GLU A 148 -6.70 12.25 -6.32
N ASN A 149 -6.30 11.16 -5.69
CA ASN A 149 -5.17 10.35 -6.13
C ASN A 149 -5.38 9.78 -7.55
N ARG A 150 -6.62 9.39 -7.88
CA ARG A 150 -6.98 8.93 -9.22
C ARG A 150 -6.80 10.02 -10.27
N GLU A 151 -7.26 11.24 -9.98
CA GLU A 151 -7.13 12.39 -10.87
C GLU A 151 -5.68 12.83 -11.05
N ILE A 152 -4.89 12.87 -9.97
CA ILE A 152 -3.45 13.13 -10.04
C ILE A 152 -2.76 12.09 -10.91
N CYS A 153 -3.03 10.81 -10.71
CA CYS A 153 -2.45 9.74 -11.52
C CYS A 153 -2.83 9.88 -13.00
N ARG A 154 -4.09 10.17 -13.29
CA ARG A 154 -4.57 10.40 -14.66
C ARG A 154 -3.89 11.59 -15.32
N LYS A 155 -3.77 12.72 -14.60
CA LYS A 155 -3.06 13.92 -15.06
C LYS A 155 -1.62 13.61 -15.49
N TYR A 156 -0.94 12.74 -14.74
CA TYR A 156 0.43 12.32 -15.05
C TYR A 156 0.51 11.07 -15.94
N GLY A 157 -0.60 10.57 -16.47
CA GLY A 157 -0.62 9.38 -17.33
C GLY A 157 -0.17 8.10 -16.62
N ILE A 158 -0.34 8.03 -15.31
CA ILE A 158 -0.11 6.84 -14.48
C ILE A 158 -1.41 6.04 -14.48
N ARG A 159 -1.43 4.89 -15.16
CA ARG A 159 -2.63 4.05 -15.31
C ARG A 159 -2.26 2.59 -15.54
N GLY A 160 -3.18 1.69 -15.19
CA GLY A 160 -3.17 0.29 -15.57
C GLY A 160 -4.03 0.04 -16.81
N ARG A 161 -4.37 -1.22 -17.05
CA ARG A 161 -5.33 -1.62 -18.11
C ARG A 161 -6.77 -1.25 -17.71
N SER A 162 -7.08 -1.36 -16.42
CA SER A 162 -8.33 -0.89 -15.82
C SER A 162 -8.06 -0.12 -14.53
N GLU A 163 -9.04 0.63 -14.09
CA GLU A 163 -8.99 1.43 -12.87
C GLU A 163 -10.29 1.27 -12.10
N GLN A 164 -10.17 1.13 -10.78
CA GLN A 164 -11.31 1.08 -9.87
C GLN A 164 -11.12 2.07 -8.72
N LEU A 165 -12.20 2.69 -8.31
CA LEU A 165 -12.25 3.52 -7.10
C LEU A 165 -12.92 2.71 -6.00
N VAL A 166 -12.26 2.63 -4.84
CA VAL A 166 -12.78 2.03 -3.63
C VAL A 166 -12.78 3.07 -2.51
N MET A 167 -13.77 3.01 -1.64
CA MET A 167 -13.93 3.99 -0.56
C MET A 167 -13.07 3.63 0.65
N GLY A 168 -11.74 3.76 0.49
CA GLY A 168 -10.78 3.41 1.53
C GLY A 168 -10.52 1.91 1.68
N SER A 169 -10.12 1.48 2.88
CA SER A 169 -9.84 0.08 3.19
C SER A 169 -11.01 -0.64 3.88
N GLY A 170 -12.05 0.12 4.25
CA GLY A 170 -13.13 -0.41 5.06
C GLY A 170 -12.79 -0.49 6.55
N VAL A 171 -13.74 -0.96 7.33
CA VAL A 171 -13.62 -1.21 8.77
C VAL A 171 -14.48 -2.42 9.15
N THR A 172 -13.97 -3.23 10.04
CA THR A 172 -14.64 -4.43 10.52
C THR A 172 -15.64 -4.05 11.60
N LEU A 173 -16.93 -3.92 11.25
CA LEU A 173 -17.96 -3.37 12.14
C LEU A 173 -18.12 -4.14 13.45
N HIS A 174 -17.94 -5.45 13.47
CA HIS A 174 -18.04 -6.24 14.71
C HIS A 174 -16.88 -5.99 15.68
N ARG A 175 -15.75 -5.42 15.21
CA ARG A 175 -14.61 -5.00 16.04
C ARG A 175 -14.69 -3.53 16.44
N HIS A 176 -15.55 -2.75 15.80
CA HIS A 176 -15.75 -1.32 16.02
C HIS A 176 -17.23 -1.05 16.24
N ILE A 177 -17.68 -1.38 17.45
CA ILE A 177 -19.07 -1.19 17.86
C ILE A 177 -19.34 0.31 17.97
N TYR A 178 -20.52 0.74 17.52
CA TYR A 178 -20.96 2.11 17.70
C TYR A 178 -21.13 2.41 19.20
N GLU A 179 -20.49 3.47 19.67
CA GLU A 179 -20.71 4.05 20.98
C GLU A 179 -21.31 5.46 20.81
N PRO A 180 -22.41 5.78 21.48
CA PRO A 180 -22.99 7.12 21.40
C PRO A 180 -22.06 8.14 22.05
N TYR A 181 -22.14 9.38 21.59
CA TYR A 181 -21.43 10.47 22.25
C TYR A 181 -22.01 10.68 23.66
N PRO A 182 -21.17 11.08 24.64
CA PRO A 182 -21.66 11.49 25.96
C PRO A 182 -22.66 12.64 25.82
N GLU A 183 -23.82 12.53 26.48
CA GLU A 183 -24.85 13.57 26.45
C GLU A 183 -24.49 14.79 27.31
N GLU A 184 -23.63 14.60 28.31
CA GLU A 184 -23.21 15.62 29.26
C GLU A 184 -21.69 15.69 29.41
N GLY A 185 -21.19 16.85 29.80
CA GLY A 185 -19.78 17.09 30.10
C GLY A 185 -19.08 18.06 29.13
N PRO A 186 -17.79 18.34 29.36
CA PRO A 186 -17.05 19.25 28.50
C PRO A 186 -16.84 18.67 27.12
N VAL A 187 -16.88 19.50 26.09
CA VAL A 187 -16.53 19.11 24.72
C VAL A 187 -15.05 18.72 24.68
N ARG A 188 -14.79 17.48 24.26
CA ARG A 188 -13.42 16.95 24.10
C ARG A 188 -13.07 16.89 22.63
N VAL A 189 -12.04 17.65 22.26
CA VAL A 189 -11.52 17.65 20.88
C VAL A 189 -10.27 16.77 20.83
N LEU A 190 -10.31 15.75 19.96
CA LEU A 190 -9.22 14.78 19.83
C LEU A 190 -8.50 14.97 18.50
N PHE A 191 -7.17 15.14 18.55
CA PHE A 191 -6.32 15.00 17.37
C PHE A 191 -5.89 13.54 17.21
N MET A 192 -6.35 12.90 16.16
CA MET A 192 -5.97 11.53 15.84
C MET A 192 -5.18 11.47 14.53
N GLY A 193 -3.88 11.20 14.63
CA GLY A 193 -3.00 11.15 13.46
C GLY A 193 -1.53 11.13 13.82
N ARG A 194 -0.69 11.05 12.79
CA ARG A 194 0.76 11.22 13.01
C ARG A 194 1.04 12.69 13.34
N VAL A 195 1.85 12.93 14.37
CA VAL A 195 2.29 14.28 14.74
C VAL A 195 3.23 14.82 13.66
N MET A 196 2.66 15.54 12.69
CA MET A 196 3.34 16.10 11.53
C MET A 196 2.65 17.38 11.11
N LYS A 197 3.42 18.37 10.60
CA LYS A 197 2.88 19.65 10.12
C LYS A 197 1.79 19.45 9.07
N GLU A 198 2.03 18.54 8.10
CA GLU A 198 1.11 18.24 7.00
C GLU A 198 -0.21 17.57 7.46
N ARG A 199 -0.33 17.27 8.75
CA ARG A 199 -1.54 16.71 9.37
C ARG A 199 -2.29 17.73 10.23
N GLY A 200 -1.89 18.99 10.21
CA GLY A 200 -2.59 20.07 10.91
C GLY A 200 -2.30 20.11 12.42
N ILE A 201 -1.18 19.54 12.90
CA ILE A 201 -0.86 19.57 14.34
C ILE A 201 -0.61 20.99 14.86
N LEU A 202 -0.04 21.87 14.04
CA LEU A 202 0.22 23.26 14.43
C LEU A 202 -1.07 24.05 14.55
N GLU A 203 -2.00 23.84 13.62
CA GLU A 203 -3.33 24.44 13.63
C GLU A 203 -4.15 23.93 14.84
N TYR A 204 -4.04 22.63 15.14
CA TYR A 204 -4.69 22.04 16.31
C TYR A 204 -4.17 22.63 17.63
N THR A 205 -2.85 22.73 17.79
CA THR A 205 -2.27 23.34 19.02
C THR A 205 -2.60 24.81 19.17
N ALA A 206 -2.55 25.58 18.09
CA ALA A 206 -2.91 27.00 18.10
C ALA A 206 -4.40 27.23 18.44
N ALA A 207 -5.29 26.35 17.99
CA ALA A 207 -6.70 26.40 18.36
C ALA A 207 -6.95 25.98 19.82
N ALA A 208 -6.10 25.13 20.40
CA ALA A 208 -6.22 24.72 21.81
C ALA A 208 -5.68 25.75 22.81
N GLU A 209 -4.91 26.74 22.34
CA GLU A 209 -4.35 27.84 23.15
C GLU A 209 -5.30 29.05 23.21
N GLN A 210 -6.39 29.07 22.45
CA GLN A 210 -7.45 30.10 22.45
C GLN A 210 -8.57 29.75 23.42
#